data_931e89597cf9a5ff469d3e6b65571cc8
#
_entry.id   931e89597cf9a5ff469d3e6b65571cc8
#
_cell.length_a   1.000
_cell.length_b   1.000
_cell.length_c   1.000
_cell.angle_alpha   90.00
_cell.angle_beta   90.00
_cell.angle_gamma   90.00
#
_symmetry.space_group_name_H-M   'P 1'
#
loop_
_entity.id
_entity.type
_entity.pdbx_description
1 polymer ?
#
loop_
_entity_poly.entity_id
_entity_poly.type
_entity_poly.pdbx_seq_one_letter_code
_entity_poly.pdbx_strand_id
1 'polypeptide(L)'
;MSLVSAQPVREHVLKLRAAGGTYQSIGLAAGTGPMTVHGVANDRRPKVQAEVARRLLAVSENDIRNTHPSPGGIMWRLRALVAMGHTCSRMATASGIPPATLRRIVRGEALTVSPEQRQVVTMLFDAWWDKTPPRRTRREKLAAGNALTRAELNDWPCPAGLDEDEVDRPGYQPQCGWRDADGTGVADDYPLAERKAAS
;
A
#
# COMPACT_ATOMS: atom_id res chain seq x y z
N MET A 1 22.33 -9.11 33.62
CA MET A 1 21.69 -9.26 32.27
C MET A 1 22.62 -10.13 31.43
N SER A 2 22.18 -11.28 30.94
CA SER A 2 23.00 -12.18 30.12
C SER A 2 23.13 -11.70 28.70
N LEU A 3 24.35 -11.72 28.15
CA LEU A 3 24.65 -11.44 26.76
C LEU A 3 24.85 -12.74 25.99
N VAL A 4 24.24 -12.87 24.83
CA VAL A 4 24.37 -14.02 23.93
C VAL A 4 24.97 -13.62 22.59
N SER A 5 25.47 -14.59 21.82
CA SER A 5 25.93 -14.34 20.46
C SER A 5 24.82 -13.76 19.60
N ALA A 6 25.13 -12.73 18.82
CA ALA A 6 24.18 -12.12 17.89
C ALA A 6 24.08 -12.89 16.57
N GLN A 7 24.96 -13.86 16.28
CA GLN A 7 25.02 -14.56 15.00
C GLN A 7 23.67 -15.22 14.60
N PRO A 8 23.01 -16.04 15.44
CA PRO A 8 21.72 -16.63 15.07
C PRO A 8 20.63 -15.57 14.83
N VAL A 9 20.66 -14.50 15.63
CA VAL A 9 19.70 -13.39 15.51
C VAL A 9 19.92 -12.62 14.19
N ARG A 10 21.18 -12.42 13.82
CA ARG A 10 21.56 -11.78 12.55
C ARG A 10 21.04 -12.56 11.35
N GLU A 11 21.29 -13.87 11.32
CA GLU A 11 20.81 -14.75 10.24
C GLU A 11 19.30 -14.68 10.10
N HIS A 12 18.57 -14.74 11.22
CA HIS A 12 17.13 -14.63 11.25
C HIS A 12 16.64 -13.25 10.78
N VAL A 13 17.25 -12.15 11.25
CA VAL A 13 16.92 -10.80 10.81
C VAL A 13 17.17 -10.62 9.32
N LEU A 14 18.26 -11.15 8.77
CA LEU A 14 18.55 -11.09 7.33
C LEU A 14 17.53 -11.89 6.52
N LYS A 15 17.07 -13.05 7.01
CA LYS A 15 15.96 -13.80 6.39
C LYS A 15 14.68 -12.98 6.34
N LEU A 16 14.29 -12.35 7.46
CA LEU A 16 13.13 -11.49 7.53
C LEU A 16 13.25 -10.25 6.59
N ARG A 17 14.47 -9.73 6.44
CA ARG A 17 14.77 -8.65 5.50
C ARG A 17 14.59 -9.10 4.04
N ALA A 18 15.06 -10.29 3.70
CA ALA A 18 14.88 -10.89 2.37
C ALA A 18 13.39 -11.13 2.04
N ALA A 19 12.58 -11.43 3.05
CA ALA A 19 11.12 -11.57 2.94
C ALA A 19 10.37 -10.21 2.88
N GLY A 20 11.10 -9.07 2.79
CA GLY A 20 10.51 -7.74 2.64
C GLY A 20 10.35 -6.94 3.94
N GLY A 21 10.77 -7.48 5.09
CA GLY A 21 10.76 -6.76 6.36
C GLY A 21 11.71 -5.55 6.35
N THR A 22 11.34 -4.47 7.04
CA THR A 22 12.21 -3.33 7.31
C THR A 22 12.81 -3.44 8.72
N TYR A 23 13.91 -2.76 9.02
CA TYR A 23 14.44 -2.72 10.39
C TYR A 23 13.43 -2.16 11.40
N GLN A 24 12.56 -1.26 10.92
CA GLN A 24 11.50 -0.69 11.73
C GLN A 24 10.39 -1.70 12.02
N SER A 25 9.90 -2.43 11.01
CA SER A 25 8.84 -3.43 11.19
C SER A 25 9.31 -4.60 12.06
N ILE A 26 10.54 -5.09 11.83
CA ILE A 26 11.15 -6.14 12.66
C ILE A 26 11.32 -5.66 14.11
N GLY A 27 11.78 -4.41 14.29
CA GLY A 27 11.95 -3.82 15.61
C GLY A 27 10.64 -3.66 16.37
N LEU A 28 9.60 -3.20 15.70
CA LEU A 28 8.25 -3.09 16.29
C LEU A 28 7.68 -4.46 16.67
N ALA A 29 7.74 -5.44 15.77
CA ALA A 29 7.28 -6.80 16.05
C ALA A 29 8.01 -7.44 17.23
N ALA A 30 9.32 -7.18 17.38
CA ALA A 30 10.13 -7.65 18.49
C ALA A 30 10.02 -6.79 19.77
N GLY A 31 9.29 -5.65 19.74
CA GLY A 31 9.29 -4.68 20.84
C GLY A 31 10.69 -4.12 21.14
N THR A 32 11.50 -3.84 20.10
CA THR A 32 12.84 -3.25 20.23
C THR A 32 13.04 -2.12 19.22
N GLY A 33 14.06 -1.28 19.46
CA GLY A 33 14.32 -0.15 18.55
C GLY A 33 14.91 -0.60 17.20
N PRO A 34 14.57 0.08 16.07
CA PRO A 34 15.08 -0.25 14.75
C PRO A 34 16.61 -0.16 14.65
N MET A 35 17.25 0.73 15.43
CA MET A 35 18.71 0.84 15.50
C MET A 35 19.38 -0.38 16.12
N THR A 36 18.68 -1.09 17.02
CA THR A 36 19.16 -2.35 17.57
C THR A 36 19.15 -3.43 16.49
N VAL A 37 18.05 -3.55 15.75
CA VAL A 37 17.92 -4.50 14.62
C VAL A 37 18.97 -4.23 13.55
N HIS A 38 19.13 -2.94 13.15
CA HIS A 38 20.15 -2.53 12.21
C HIS A 38 21.57 -2.86 12.66
N GLY A 39 21.88 -2.63 13.97
CA GLY A 39 23.19 -2.92 14.54
C GLY A 39 23.51 -4.43 14.53
N VAL A 40 22.52 -5.27 14.77
CA VAL A 40 22.66 -6.74 14.69
C VAL A 40 22.84 -7.19 13.24
N ALA A 41 22.00 -6.70 12.32
CA ALA A 41 22.05 -7.08 10.91
C ALA A 41 23.40 -6.74 10.24
N ASN A 42 24.00 -5.60 10.60
CA ASN A 42 25.27 -5.13 10.03
C ASN A 42 26.50 -5.45 10.85
N ASP A 43 26.43 -6.44 11.73
CA ASP A 43 27.54 -6.94 12.56
C ASP A 43 28.19 -5.88 13.47
N ARG A 44 27.49 -4.80 13.74
CA ARG A 44 27.95 -3.73 14.65
C ARG A 44 27.77 -4.11 16.12
N ARG A 45 27.06 -5.22 16.39
CA ARG A 45 26.76 -5.74 17.72
C ARG A 45 26.96 -7.26 17.74
N PRO A 46 28.17 -7.74 18.07
CA PRO A 46 28.46 -9.18 18.09
C PRO A 46 27.75 -9.92 19.23
N LYS A 47 27.28 -9.18 20.24
CA LYS A 47 26.49 -9.71 21.37
C LYS A 47 25.25 -8.88 21.59
N VAL A 48 24.15 -9.52 21.97
CA VAL A 48 22.87 -8.91 22.33
C VAL A 48 22.37 -9.44 23.65
N GLN A 49 21.51 -8.70 24.33
CA GLN A 49 20.84 -9.19 25.54
C GLN A 49 19.98 -10.40 25.18
N ALA A 50 20.04 -11.44 26.01
CA ALA A 50 19.32 -12.70 25.79
C ALA A 50 17.82 -12.50 25.57
N GLU A 51 17.21 -11.58 26.30
CA GLU A 51 15.79 -11.23 26.13
C GLU A 51 15.50 -10.57 24.77
N VAL A 52 16.37 -9.69 24.30
CA VAL A 52 16.25 -9.08 22.95
C VAL A 52 16.45 -10.13 21.87
N ALA A 53 17.42 -11.04 22.04
CA ALA A 53 17.65 -12.15 21.13
C ALA A 53 16.41 -13.04 21.02
N ARG A 54 15.83 -13.43 22.17
CA ARG A 54 14.62 -14.26 22.22
C ARG A 54 13.45 -13.61 21.47
N ARG A 55 13.20 -12.32 21.73
CA ARG A 55 12.12 -11.57 21.06
C ARG A 55 12.36 -11.45 19.55
N LEU A 56 13.57 -11.14 19.11
CA LEU A 56 13.89 -11.06 17.70
C LEU A 56 13.75 -12.40 16.97
N LEU A 57 14.17 -13.50 17.61
CA LEU A 57 14.04 -14.86 17.05
C LEU A 57 12.58 -15.35 17.00
N ALA A 58 11.71 -14.80 17.85
CA ALA A 58 10.28 -15.12 17.86
C ALA A 58 9.48 -14.42 16.74
N VAL A 59 10.04 -13.39 16.10
CA VAL A 59 9.35 -12.66 15.03
C VAL A 59 9.18 -13.52 13.79
N SER A 60 7.95 -13.70 13.34
CA SER A 60 7.62 -14.36 12.09
C SER A 60 7.42 -13.35 10.94
N GLU A 61 7.38 -13.84 9.71
CA GLU A 61 7.01 -13.03 8.55
C GLU A 61 5.60 -12.45 8.67
N ASN A 62 4.66 -13.19 9.29
CA ASN A 62 3.30 -12.73 9.53
C ASN A 62 3.25 -11.56 10.52
N ASP A 63 4.09 -11.59 11.57
CA ASP A 63 4.18 -10.48 12.52
C ASP A 63 4.65 -9.19 11.81
N ILE A 64 5.60 -9.32 10.88
CA ILE A 64 6.07 -8.20 10.08
C ILE A 64 4.97 -7.66 9.17
N ARG A 65 4.23 -8.53 8.51
CA ARG A 65 3.09 -8.15 7.66
C ARG A 65 2.01 -7.41 8.46
N ASN A 66 1.75 -7.84 9.69
CA ASN A 66 0.77 -7.23 10.58
C ASN A 66 1.25 -5.89 11.16
N THR A 67 2.57 -5.72 11.38
CA THR A 67 3.12 -4.50 11.99
C THR A 67 3.30 -3.36 11.00
N HIS A 68 3.64 -3.66 9.76
CA HIS A 68 3.73 -2.70 8.66
C HIS A 68 3.26 -3.37 7.38
N PRO A 69 1.96 -3.35 7.12
CA PRO A 69 1.44 -3.82 5.86
C PRO A 69 2.14 -3.08 4.72
N SER A 70 2.47 -3.82 3.68
CA SER A 70 2.98 -3.22 2.44
C SER A 70 2.06 -2.08 2.02
N PRO A 71 2.56 -0.89 1.70
CA PRO A 71 1.71 0.18 1.16
C PRO A 71 1.04 -0.23 -0.16
N GLY A 72 1.44 -1.36 -0.76
CA GLY A 72 0.95 -1.84 -2.04
C GLY A 72 -0.56 -1.99 -2.10
N GLY A 73 -1.17 -2.72 -1.19
CA GLY A 73 -2.63 -2.93 -1.20
C GLY A 73 -3.42 -1.64 -1.05
N ILE A 74 -2.98 -0.74 -0.16
CA ILE A 74 -3.58 0.59 -0.02
C ILE A 74 -3.35 1.45 -1.26
N MET A 75 -2.16 1.39 -1.83
CA MET A 75 -1.83 2.11 -3.05
C MET A 75 -2.74 1.68 -4.20
N TRP A 76 -2.97 0.38 -4.38
CA TRP A 76 -3.82 -0.13 -5.43
C TRP A 76 -5.29 0.26 -5.23
N ARG A 77 -5.83 0.15 -4.01
CA ARG A 77 -7.20 0.61 -3.70
C ARG A 77 -7.38 2.10 -3.97
N LEU A 78 -6.42 2.94 -3.57
CA LEU A 78 -6.49 4.38 -3.86
C LEU A 78 -6.36 4.68 -5.36
N ARG A 79 -5.49 3.98 -6.09
CA ARG A 79 -5.35 4.09 -7.55
C ARG A 79 -6.64 3.71 -8.25
N ALA A 80 -7.28 2.62 -7.82
CA ALA A 80 -8.57 2.19 -8.35
C ALA A 80 -9.67 3.24 -8.11
N LEU A 81 -9.74 3.87 -6.94
CA LEU A 81 -10.65 4.99 -6.71
C LEU A 81 -10.33 6.20 -7.59
N VAL A 82 -9.06 6.50 -7.85
CA VAL A 82 -8.67 7.57 -8.80
C VAL A 82 -9.11 7.20 -10.22
N ALA A 83 -9.03 5.93 -10.58
CA ALA A 83 -9.52 5.40 -11.86
C ALA A 83 -11.04 5.50 -12.00
N MET A 84 -11.79 5.57 -10.90
CA MET A 84 -13.22 5.91 -10.89
C MET A 84 -13.50 7.42 -10.96
N GLY A 85 -12.45 8.26 -10.95
CA GLY A 85 -12.56 9.72 -10.98
C GLY A 85 -12.53 10.41 -9.62
N HIS A 86 -12.34 9.66 -8.51
CA HIS A 86 -12.19 10.26 -7.19
C HIS A 86 -10.85 10.98 -7.05
N THR A 87 -10.88 12.21 -6.54
CA THR A 87 -9.65 12.99 -6.30
C THR A 87 -9.07 12.72 -4.92
N CYS A 88 -7.73 12.87 -4.79
CA CYS A 88 -7.09 12.78 -3.46
C CYS A 88 -7.65 13.81 -2.46
N SER A 89 -8.09 14.98 -2.90
CA SER A 89 -8.71 15.97 -2.01
C SER A 89 -10.06 15.50 -1.47
N ARG A 90 -10.90 14.87 -2.32
CA ARG A 90 -12.17 14.30 -1.89
C ARG A 90 -11.96 13.11 -0.94
N MET A 91 -11.03 12.21 -1.28
CA MET A 91 -10.66 11.09 -0.42
C MET A 91 -10.14 11.58 0.92
N ALA A 92 -9.34 12.65 0.95
CA ALA A 92 -8.84 13.27 2.17
C ALA A 92 -9.96 13.79 3.08
N THR A 93 -10.95 14.47 2.50
CA THR A 93 -12.12 14.96 3.26
C THR A 93 -12.90 13.81 3.89
N ALA A 94 -13.05 12.69 3.18
CA ALA A 94 -13.82 11.53 3.68
C ALA A 94 -13.04 10.68 4.68
N SER A 95 -11.72 10.55 4.50
CA SER A 95 -10.85 9.68 5.32
C SER A 95 -10.19 10.38 6.50
N GLY A 96 -10.14 11.71 6.53
CA GLY A 96 -9.34 12.48 7.48
C GLY A 96 -7.82 12.41 7.23
N ILE A 97 -7.36 11.64 6.22
CA ILE A 97 -5.94 11.55 5.88
C ILE A 97 -5.54 12.78 5.05
N PRO A 98 -4.43 13.48 5.40
CA PRO A 98 -4.00 14.65 4.64
C PRO A 98 -3.83 14.38 3.15
N PRO A 99 -4.26 15.30 2.24
CA PRO A 99 -4.17 15.10 0.79
C PRO A 99 -2.75 14.84 0.29
N ALA A 100 -1.75 15.43 0.95
CA ALA A 100 -0.33 15.20 0.63
C ALA A 100 0.09 13.76 0.88
N THR A 101 -0.36 13.17 1.99
CA THR A 101 -0.11 11.76 2.33
C THR A 101 -0.76 10.84 1.32
N LEU A 102 -2.04 11.05 0.99
CA LEU A 102 -2.72 10.24 -0.03
C LEU A 102 -2.03 10.32 -1.39
N ARG A 103 -1.57 11.52 -1.82
CA ARG A 103 -0.83 11.68 -3.08
C ARG A 103 0.49 10.89 -3.07
N ARG A 104 1.23 10.87 -1.96
CA ARG A 104 2.46 10.09 -1.82
C ARG A 104 2.19 8.59 -1.92
N ILE A 105 1.12 8.10 -1.27
CA ILE A 105 0.72 6.69 -1.35
C ILE A 105 0.35 6.33 -2.80
N VAL A 106 -0.52 7.11 -3.43
CA VAL A 106 -0.96 6.88 -4.82
C VAL A 106 0.20 6.85 -5.81
N ARG A 107 1.25 7.68 -5.61
CA ARG A 107 2.45 7.66 -6.45
C ARG A 107 3.40 6.50 -6.16
N GLY A 108 3.20 5.76 -5.08
CA GLY A 108 4.12 4.73 -4.64
C GLY A 108 5.35 5.27 -3.90
N GLU A 109 5.34 6.54 -3.48
CA GLU A 109 6.44 7.21 -2.77
C GLU A 109 6.39 6.95 -1.25
N ALA A 110 5.30 6.38 -0.74
CA ALA A 110 5.17 6.04 0.66
C ALA A 110 5.88 4.72 0.94
N LEU A 111 6.87 4.74 1.83
CA LEU A 111 7.59 3.54 2.25
C LEU A 111 6.78 2.71 3.26
N THR A 112 5.93 3.38 4.04
CA THR A 112 5.11 2.76 5.08
C THR A 112 3.78 3.48 5.20
N VAL A 113 2.77 2.78 5.71
CA VAL A 113 1.45 3.31 6.09
C VAL A 113 1.12 2.82 7.48
N SER A 114 0.40 3.60 8.28
CA SER A 114 -0.01 3.16 9.61
C SER A 114 -1.19 2.18 9.52
N PRO A 115 -1.38 1.31 10.52
CA PRO A 115 -2.55 0.42 10.59
C PRO A 115 -3.88 1.18 10.49
N GLU A 116 -3.97 2.35 11.13
CA GLU A 116 -5.16 3.21 11.09
C GLU A 116 -5.41 3.74 9.67
N GLN A 117 -4.35 4.19 8.97
CA GLN A 117 -4.46 4.62 7.58
C GLN A 117 -4.92 3.49 6.67
N ARG A 118 -4.41 2.27 6.90
CA ARG A 118 -4.84 1.08 6.17
C ARG A 118 -6.33 0.84 6.37
N GLN A 119 -6.77 0.75 7.61
CA GLN A 119 -8.17 0.49 7.93
C GLN A 119 -9.09 1.54 7.30
N VAL A 120 -8.76 2.82 7.44
CA VAL A 120 -9.56 3.92 6.90
C VAL A 120 -9.62 3.88 5.38
N VAL A 121 -8.51 3.57 4.69
CA VAL A 121 -8.52 3.46 3.21
C VAL A 121 -9.29 2.24 2.74
N THR A 122 -9.20 1.10 3.42
CA THR A 122 -10.00 -0.08 3.11
C THR A 122 -11.49 0.24 3.24
N MET A 123 -11.93 0.82 4.37
CA MET A 123 -13.32 1.24 4.56
C MET A 123 -13.78 2.26 3.51
N LEU A 124 -12.90 3.18 3.11
CA LEU A 124 -13.20 4.15 2.05
C LEU A 124 -13.39 3.46 0.69
N PHE A 125 -12.53 2.49 0.39
CA PHE A 125 -12.63 1.69 -0.84
C PHE A 125 -13.93 0.89 -0.86
N ASP A 126 -14.25 0.16 0.20
CA ASP A 126 -15.50 -0.62 0.33
C ASP A 126 -16.74 0.25 0.16
N ALA A 127 -16.68 1.50 0.64
CA ALA A 127 -17.79 2.44 0.52
C ALA A 127 -17.92 3.06 -0.88
N TRP A 128 -16.87 3.07 -1.72
CA TRP A 128 -16.82 3.87 -2.95
C TRP A 128 -16.41 3.11 -4.22
N TRP A 129 -16.02 1.85 -4.14
CA TRP A 129 -15.51 1.08 -5.27
C TRP A 129 -16.48 1.01 -6.47
N ASP A 130 -17.79 1.07 -6.22
CA ASP A 130 -18.88 1.02 -7.18
C ASP A 130 -19.53 2.40 -7.47
N LYS A 131 -19.00 3.47 -6.85
CA LYS A 131 -19.62 4.81 -6.91
C LYS A 131 -18.78 5.78 -7.68
N THR A 132 -19.38 6.45 -8.64
CA THR A 132 -18.75 7.60 -9.32
C THR A 132 -18.78 8.85 -8.44
N PRO A 133 -17.76 9.73 -8.52
CA PRO A 133 -17.79 10.99 -7.79
C PRO A 133 -18.89 11.92 -8.34
N PRO A 134 -19.44 12.85 -7.52
CA PRO A 134 -20.35 13.90 -7.98
C PRO A 134 -19.73 14.72 -9.11
N ARG A 135 -20.53 15.01 -10.13
CA ARG A 135 -20.16 15.83 -11.30
C ARG A 135 -21.18 16.94 -11.54
N ARG A 136 -21.66 17.57 -10.46
CA ARG A 136 -22.72 18.60 -10.52
C ARG A 136 -22.19 19.93 -11.03
N THR A 137 -21.01 20.34 -10.58
CA THR A 137 -20.38 21.61 -10.93
C THR A 137 -19.30 21.42 -12.01
N ARG A 138 -19.00 22.50 -12.75
CA ARG A 138 -17.87 22.52 -13.70
C ARG A 138 -16.54 22.12 -13.03
N ARG A 139 -16.33 22.58 -11.80
CA ARG A 139 -15.12 22.25 -11.00
C ARG A 139 -15.04 20.76 -10.70
N GLU A 140 -16.15 20.15 -10.29
CA GLU A 140 -16.21 18.71 -10.01
C GLU A 140 -15.98 17.87 -11.28
N LYS A 141 -16.62 18.26 -12.41
CA LYS A 141 -16.41 17.60 -13.70
C LYS A 141 -14.94 17.65 -14.13
N LEU A 142 -14.30 18.83 -14.03
CA LEU A 142 -12.90 18.99 -14.36
C LEU A 142 -11.99 18.18 -13.44
N ALA A 143 -12.26 18.20 -12.13
CA ALA A 143 -11.46 17.46 -11.14
C ALA A 143 -11.56 15.94 -11.36
N ALA A 144 -12.75 15.42 -11.61
CA ALA A 144 -12.96 14.01 -11.94
C ALA A 144 -12.29 13.65 -13.28
N GLY A 145 -12.42 14.50 -14.31
CA GLY A 145 -11.74 14.32 -15.58
C GLY A 145 -10.22 14.22 -15.44
N ASN A 146 -9.61 15.12 -14.67
CA ASN A 146 -8.17 15.08 -14.42
C ASN A 146 -7.72 13.82 -13.63
N ALA A 147 -8.57 13.30 -12.74
CA ALA A 147 -8.30 12.06 -12.04
C ALA A 147 -8.31 10.86 -13.00
N LEU A 148 -9.32 10.77 -13.87
CA LEU A 148 -9.44 9.75 -14.90
C LEU A 148 -8.23 9.78 -15.86
N THR A 149 -7.92 10.95 -16.44
CA THR A 149 -6.75 11.10 -17.33
C THR A 149 -5.45 10.66 -16.65
N ARG A 150 -5.28 10.98 -15.36
CA ARG A 150 -4.10 10.53 -14.61
C ARG A 150 -4.05 9.01 -14.49
N ALA A 151 -5.17 8.36 -14.18
CA ALA A 151 -5.24 6.92 -14.07
C ALA A 151 -4.93 6.24 -15.41
N GLU A 152 -5.49 6.75 -16.50
CA GLU A 152 -5.24 6.29 -17.86
C GLU A 152 -3.75 6.41 -18.24
N LEU A 153 -3.14 7.58 -18.02
CA LEU A 153 -1.73 7.82 -18.33
C LEU A 153 -0.75 6.95 -17.52
N ASN A 154 -1.17 6.45 -16.37
CA ASN A 154 -0.34 5.61 -15.50
C ASN A 154 -0.79 4.15 -15.49
N ASP A 155 -1.72 3.78 -16.33
CA ASP A 155 -2.29 2.43 -16.44
C ASP A 155 -2.76 1.88 -15.08
N TRP A 156 -3.46 2.72 -14.29
CA TRP A 156 -3.95 2.31 -12.99
C TRP A 156 -5.20 1.44 -13.12
N PRO A 157 -5.31 0.36 -12.34
CA PRO A 157 -6.43 -0.57 -12.44
C PRO A 157 -7.75 0.09 -12.01
N CYS A 158 -8.85 -0.38 -12.57
CA CYS A 158 -10.17 -0.12 -12.02
C CYS A 158 -10.43 -1.03 -10.80
N PRO A 159 -11.44 -0.75 -9.96
CA PRO A 159 -11.78 -1.63 -8.83
C PRO A 159 -12.03 -3.08 -9.23
N ALA A 160 -12.69 -3.33 -10.34
CA ALA A 160 -12.94 -4.68 -10.86
C ALA A 160 -11.66 -5.45 -11.24
N GLY A 161 -10.54 -4.76 -11.49
CA GLY A 161 -9.25 -5.37 -11.76
C GLY A 161 -8.42 -5.68 -10.51
N LEU A 162 -8.97 -5.46 -9.32
CA LEU A 162 -8.33 -5.80 -8.05
C LEU A 162 -8.88 -7.13 -7.53
N ASP A 163 -7.98 -8.02 -7.14
CA ASP A 163 -8.31 -9.20 -6.36
C ASP A 163 -8.19 -8.85 -4.87
N GLU A 164 -9.32 -8.73 -4.17
CA GLU A 164 -9.38 -8.31 -2.76
C GLU A 164 -8.68 -9.29 -1.82
N ASP A 165 -8.61 -10.57 -2.16
CA ASP A 165 -7.93 -11.58 -1.36
C ASP A 165 -6.40 -11.51 -1.51
N GLU A 166 -5.93 -11.00 -2.64
CA GLU A 166 -4.52 -10.95 -3.02
C GLU A 166 -3.90 -9.54 -2.92
N VAL A 167 -4.70 -8.48 -2.99
CA VAL A 167 -4.26 -7.08 -3.13
C VAL A 167 -3.28 -6.63 -2.03
N ASP A 168 -3.36 -7.24 -0.87
CA ASP A 168 -2.50 -6.94 0.28
C ASP A 168 -1.21 -7.80 0.32
N ARG A 169 -1.05 -8.75 -0.60
CA ARG A 169 0.17 -9.56 -0.68
C ARG A 169 1.35 -8.75 -1.20
N PRO A 170 2.55 -8.95 -0.65
CA PRO A 170 3.75 -8.32 -1.17
C PRO A 170 3.99 -8.72 -2.64
N GLY A 171 4.22 -7.70 -3.49
CA GLY A 171 4.45 -7.95 -4.92
C GLY A 171 3.20 -8.15 -5.76
N TYR A 172 1.98 -8.03 -5.17
CA TYR A 172 0.75 -8.06 -5.93
C TYR A 172 0.78 -7.04 -7.08
N GLN A 173 0.37 -7.48 -8.25
CA GLN A 173 0.14 -6.65 -9.43
C GLN A 173 -1.28 -6.93 -9.92
N PRO A 174 -2.11 -5.90 -10.14
CA PRO A 174 -3.45 -6.09 -10.70
C PRO A 174 -3.35 -6.70 -12.11
N GLN A 175 -4.30 -7.55 -12.45
CA GLN A 175 -4.25 -8.31 -13.69
C GLN A 175 -4.56 -7.49 -14.94
N CYS A 176 -5.25 -6.37 -14.83
CA CYS A 176 -5.52 -5.47 -15.95
C CYS A 176 -5.53 -4.01 -15.49
N GLY A 177 -4.98 -3.14 -16.33
CA GLY A 177 -5.27 -1.73 -16.33
C GLY A 177 -6.66 -1.47 -16.96
N TRP A 178 -6.74 -0.48 -17.82
CA TRP A 178 -7.96 -0.09 -18.57
C TRP A 178 -8.30 -1.03 -19.74
N ARG A 179 -7.51 -2.05 -19.99
CA ARG A 179 -7.66 -2.97 -21.13
C ARG A 179 -8.10 -4.33 -20.64
N ASP A 180 -8.95 -4.99 -21.40
CA ASP A 180 -9.25 -6.40 -21.28
C ASP A 180 -7.97 -7.25 -21.43
N ALA A 181 -8.02 -8.49 -20.98
CA ALA A 181 -6.86 -9.39 -20.94
C ALA A 181 -6.16 -9.60 -22.30
N ASP A 182 -6.83 -9.30 -23.41
CA ASP A 182 -6.35 -9.39 -24.78
C ASP A 182 -5.86 -8.05 -25.37
N GLY A 183 -5.98 -6.95 -24.63
CA GLY A 183 -5.48 -5.63 -25.04
C GLY A 183 -6.29 -4.94 -26.14
N THR A 184 -7.47 -5.45 -26.47
CA THR A 184 -8.27 -5.04 -27.64
C THR A 184 -9.43 -4.09 -27.33
N GLY A 185 -9.84 -3.93 -26.09
CA GLY A 185 -10.99 -3.09 -25.74
C GLY A 185 -10.93 -2.43 -24.39
N VAL A 186 -11.71 -1.37 -24.21
CA VAL A 186 -12.12 -0.81 -22.93
C VAL A 186 -13.37 -1.62 -22.54
N ALA A 187 -13.42 -2.19 -21.34
CA ALA A 187 -14.64 -2.86 -20.87
C ALA A 187 -15.84 -1.92 -21.10
N ASP A 188 -16.85 -2.38 -21.85
CA ASP A 188 -17.98 -1.57 -22.34
C ASP A 188 -18.76 -0.87 -21.22
N ASP A 189 -18.64 -1.32 -19.98
CA ASP A 189 -19.33 -0.75 -18.81
C ASP A 189 -18.56 0.37 -18.09
N TYR A 190 -17.47 0.90 -18.67
CA TYR A 190 -16.65 1.90 -17.99
C TYR A 190 -17.10 3.34 -18.31
N PRO A 191 -17.13 4.28 -17.32
CA PRO A 191 -17.61 5.65 -17.52
C PRO A 191 -16.87 6.48 -18.60
N LEU A 192 -15.77 5.96 -19.17
CA LEU A 192 -15.01 6.60 -20.25
C LEU A 192 -15.54 6.27 -21.67
N ALA A 193 -16.33 5.21 -21.83
CA ALA A 193 -16.94 4.89 -23.11
C ALA A 193 -17.80 6.04 -23.65
N GLU A 194 -18.44 6.80 -22.75
CA GLU A 194 -19.24 7.99 -23.12
C GLU A 194 -18.42 9.16 -23.68
N ARG A 195 -17.10 9.21 -23.47
CA ARG A 195 -16.26 10.33 -23.94
C ARG A 195 -15.83 10.22 -25.41
N LYS A 196 -15.71 9.01 -25.93
CA LYS A 196 -15.31 8.80 -27.35
C LYS A 196 -16.47 8.92 -28.32
N ALA A 197 -17.71 8.80 -27.85
CA ALA A 197 -18.90 8.95 -28.70
C ALA A 197 -19.34 10.42 -28.88
N ALA A 198 -18.74 11.39 -28.15
CA ALA A 198 -19.09 12.80 -28.14
C ALA A 198 -18.03 13.70 -28.83
N SER A 199 -17.05 13.13 -29.52
CA SER A 199 -16.05 13.82 -30.35
C SER A 199 -16.18 13.39 -31.80
#